data_2536c019e2f428ff8a43006320874966
#
_entry.id   2536c019e2f428ff8a43006320874966
#
_cell.length_a   1.000
_cell.length_b   1.000
_cell.length_c   1.000
_cell.angle_alpha   90.00
_cell.angle_beta   90.00
_cell.angle_gamma   90.00
#
_symmetry.space_group_name_H-M   'P 1'
#
loop_
_entity.id
_entity.type
_entity.pdbx_description
1 polymer ?
#
loop_
_entity_poly.entity_id
_entity_poly.type
_entity_poly.pdbx_seq_one_letter_code
_entity_poly.pdbx_strand_id
1 'polypeptide(L)'
;LSLRTTLNKILEFGVVPIINQNDTVSTIEMNPMMSGMKVCFADNDKLSALVASELDADLLILLSDINGLYTANPKVDKNAQLIKEVECVTDEIMALGTDASEGGRGGMRTKLEAAKLVTRFGGKVLIANGKIPFVISKIFEGEDIGTMFLPTSENLPDKKRWIGYATNIIGGLVVNEGAKKAILEQCSSLLPIGILNVVNDFNRGEVVSIMDENNIEFARGMVNYNSQECRKIVGSHSNNIEKILGYKNYDAVITRDNITGLL
;
A
#
# COMPACT_ATOMS: atom_id res chain seq x y z
N LEU A 1 20.64 -1.08 -4.91
CA LEU A 1 20.27 -2.22 -4.02
C LEU A 1 18.86 -1.94 -3.51
N SER A 2 17.92 -2.89 -3.69
CA SER A 2 16.57 -2.73 -3.15
C SER A 2 16.60 -2.89 -1.62
N LEU A 3 15.63 -2.28 -0.92
CA LEU A 3 15.45 -2.43 0.52
C LEU A 3 15.42 -3.92 0.92
N ARG A 4 14.65 -4.72 0.20
CA ARG A 4 14.56 -6.18 0.39
C ARG A 4 15.92 -6.88 0.36
N THR A 5 16.76 -6.60 -0.64
CA THR A 5 18.10 -7.20 -0.77
C THR A 5 18.99 -6.85 0.42
N THR A 6 18.94 -5.58 0.85
CA THR A 6 19.74 -5.12 1.99
C THR A 6 19.29 -5.77 3.29
N LEU A 7 17.98 -5.80 3.57
CA LEU A 7 17.45 -6.40 4.79
C LEU A 7 17.66 -7.91 4.83
N ASN A 8 17.43 -8.62 3.72
CA ASN A 8 17.71 -10.05 3.66
C ASN A 8 19.18 -10.36 3.95
N LYS A 9 20.10 -9.51 3.42
CA LYS A 9 21.53 -9.70 3.70
C LYS A 9 21.88 -9.48 5.16
N ILE A 10 21.26 -8.52 5.84
CA ILE A 10 21.44 -8.29 7.29
C ILE A 10 20.93 -9.52 8.07
N LEU A 11 19.75 -10.03 7.71
CA LEU A 11 19.17 -11.21 8.36
C LEU A 11 20.02 -12.49 8.15
N GLU A 12 20.61 -12.68 6.95
CA GLU A 12 21.53 -13.76 6.67
C GLU A 12 22.76 -13.75 7.60
N PHE A 13 23.20 -12.58 8.05
CA PHE A 13 24.27 -12.45 9.05
C PHE A 13 23.82 -12.75 10.49
N GLY A 14 22.54 -13.11 10.70
CA GLY A 14 21.99 -13.33 12.04
C GLY A 14 21.83 -12.05 12.87
N VAL A 15 21.77 -10.89 12.22
CA VAL A 15 21.62 -9.58 12.87
C VAL A 15 20.17 -9.14 12.80
N VAL A 16 19.63 -8.60 13.90
CA VAL A 16 18.29 -8.00 13.95
C VAL A 16 18.38 -6.54 13.51
N PRO A 17 17.77 -6.16 12.36
CA PRO A 17 17.76 -4.78 11.92
C PRO A 17 16.82 -3.93 12.78
N ILE A 18 17.31 -2.78 13.26
CA ILE A 18 16.48 -1.75 13.91
C ILE A 18 16.25 -0.64 12.86
N ILE A 19 15.00 -0.45 12.49
CA ILE A 19 14.61 0.44 11.39
C ILE A 19 13.80 1.60 11.93
N ASN A 20 14.16 2.82 11.51
CA ASN A 20 13.36 4.01 11.75
C ASN A 20 13.45 4.94 10.55
N GLN A 21 12.53 5.90 10.45
CA GLN A 21 12.59 6.95 9.45
C GLN A 21 13.78 7.86 9.70
N ASN A 22 14.49 8.26 8.64
CA ASN A 22 15.61 9.18 8.77
C ASN A 22 15.13 10.61 8.50
N ASP A 23 14.66 11.27 9.52
CA ASP A 23 14.12 12.65 9.47
C ASP A 23 15.17 13.69 9.00
N THR A 24 16.46 13.38 9.09
CA THR A 24 17.53 14.31 8.71
C THR A 24 17.80 14.36 7.21
N VAL A 25 17.32 13.39 6.43
CA VAL A 25 17.57 13.28 4.98
C VAL A 25 16.29 13.49 4.15
N SER A 26 15.13 13.36 4.76
CA SER A 26 13.84 13.52 4.08
C SER A 26 13.37 14.98 4.12
N THR A 27 13.72 15.74 3.06
CA THR A 27 13.20 17.10 2.83
C THR A 27 11.73 17.12 2.35
N ILE A 28 11.13 15.96 2.14
CA ILE A 28 9.75 15.80 1.64
C ILE A 28 8.73 16.25 2.69
N GLU A 29 9.07 16.19 3.98
CA GLU A 29 8.20 16.66 5.07
C GLU A 29 8.12 18.21 5.18
N MET A 30 9.07 18.93 4.60
CA MET A 30 9.15 20.40 4.74
C MET A 30 8.43 21.18 3.64
N ASN A 31 7.81 20.52 2.63
CA ASN A 31 7.13 21.26 1.56
C ASN A 31 5.73 20.69 1.26
N PRO A 32 4.70 21.05 2.07
CA PRO A 32 3.32 20.58 1.87
C PRO A 32 2.67 21.09 0.58
N MET A 33 3.31 22.01 -0.15
CA MET A 33 2.71 22.66 -1.32
C MET A 33 3.10 22.06 -2.69
N MET A 34 4.04 21.13 -2.75
CA MET A 34 4.53 20.59 -4.05
C MET A 34 4.03 19.20 -4.43
N SER A 35 3.31 18.49 -3.58
CA SER A 35 2.67 17.24 -3.99
C SER A 35 1.26 17.20 -3.45
N GLY A 36 0.27 17.12 -4.34
CA GLY A 36 -1.14 16.89 -4.01
C GLY A 36 -1.40 15.52 -3.38
N MET A 37 -0.38 14.84 -2.89
CA MET A 37 -0.42 13.60 -2.11
C MET A 37 0.30 13.84 -0.79
N LYS A 38 -0.46 13.93 0.30
CA LYS A 38 0.06 13.78 1.66
C LYS A 38 0.56 12.34 1.85
N VAL A 39 1.73 12.00 1.34
CA VAL A 39 2.47 10.82 1.82
C VAL A 39 3.34 11.30 2.98
N CYS A 40 2.70 11.59 4.07
CA CYS A 40 3.39 11.84 5.32
C CYS A 40 3.77 10.46 5.91
N PHE A 41 5.03 10.05 5.79
CA PHE A 41 5.58 8.86 6.46
C PHE A 41 5.78 9.10 7.97
N ALA A 42 4.97 9.97 8.58
CA ALA A 42 5.09 10.31 10.00
C ALA A 42 4.66 9.20 10.96
N ASP A 43 4.42 7.97 10.45
CA ASP A 43 3.88 6.89 11.26
C ASP A 43 4.69 5.59 11.12
N ASN A 44 5.25 5.13 12.24
CA ASN A 44 5.98 3.87 12.32
C ASN A 44 5.09 2.65 12.00
N ASP A 45 3.77 2.74 12.17
CA ASP A 45 2.84 1.68 11.80
C ASP A 45 2.91 1.41 10.30
N LYS A 46 2.91 2.47 9.48
CA LYS A 46 3.01 2.35 8.03
C LYS A 46 4.40 1.87 7.59
N LEU A 47 5.47 2.39 8.21
CA LEU A 47 6.84 1.95 7.93
C LEU A 47 6.99 0.45 8.22
N SER A 48 6.50 -0.02 9.38
CA SER A 48 6.59 -1.43 9.76
C SER A 48 5.79 -2.34 8.81
N ALA A 49 4.61 -1.88 8.36
CA ALA A 49 3.80 -2.61 7.40
C ALA A 49 4.49 -2.73 6.02
N LEU A 50 5.15 -1.67 5.55
CA LEU A 50 5.94 -1.71 4.31
C LEU A 50 7.11 -2.69 4.43
N VAL A 51 7.86 -2.63 5.53
CA VAL A 51 8.98 -3.55 5.79
C VAL A 51 8.50 -5.01 5.87
N ALA A 52 7.40 -5.27 6.59
CA ALA A 52 6.81 -6.60 6.69
C ALA A 52 6.38 -7.14 5.31
N SER A 53 5.76 -6.30 4.48
CA SER A 53 5.34 -6.67 3.14
C SER A 53 6.52 -6.91 2.19
N GLU A 54 7.59 -6.12 2.30
CA GLU A 54 8.80 -6.30 1.48
C GLU A 54 9.58 -7.57 1.85
N LEU A 55 9.53 -7.99 3.10
CA LEU A 55 10.23 -9.20 3.60
C LEU A 55 9.36 -10.45 3.54
N ASP A 56 8.12 -10.38 3.08
CA ASP A 56 7.15 -11.47 3.16
C ASP A 56 7.02 -12.03 4.60
N ALA A 57 6.96 -11.13 5.58
CA ALA A 57 6.88 -11.52 6.98
C ALA A 57 5.57 -12.26 7.28
N ASP A 58 5.66 -13.38 8.00
CA ASP A 58 4.49 -14.17 8.40
C ASP A 58 3.63 -13.44 9.42
N LEU A 59 4.26 -12.60 10.27
CA LEU A 59 3.60 -11.87 11.34
C LEU A 59 4.22 -10.48 11.54
N LEU A 60 3.37 -9.44 11.54
CA LEU A 60 3.69 -8.10 12.03
C LEU A 60 3.04 -7.91 13.42
N ILE A 61 3.83 -7.54 14.42
CA ILE A 61 3.33 -7.21 15.76
C ILE A 61 3.40 -5.69 15.95
N LEU A 62 2.24 -5.04 16.08
CA LEU A 62 2.10 -3.62 16.41
C LEU A 62 1.90 -3.46 17.92
N LEU A 63 2.96 -3.07 18.63
CA LEU A 63 2.90 -2.80 20.06
C LEU A 63 2.41 -1.37 20.30
N SER A 64 1.37 -1.23 21.11
CA SER A 64 0.70 0.03 21.43
C SER A 64 0.47 0.16 22.94
N ASP A 65 -0.20 1.22 23.35
CA ASP A 65 -0.67 1.45 24.72
C ASP A 65 -2.08 0.92 25.00
N ILE A 66 -2.68 0.26 23.99
CA ILE A 66 -4.02 -0.34 24.05
C ILE A 66 -3.96 -1.85 23.87
N ASN A 67 -4.95 -2.57 24.41
CA ASN A 67 -4.97 -4.04 24.39
C ASN A 67 -5.29 -4.65 23.02
N GLY A 68 -5.73 -3.85 22.03
CA GLY A 68 -6.14 -4.30 20.70
C GLY A 68 -7.29 -3.44 20.16
N LEU A 69 -8.01 -3.95 19.15
CA LEU A 69 -9.19 -3.33 18.56
C LEU A 69 -10.43 -3.64 19.41
N TYR A 70 -11.24 -2.62 19.66
CA TYR A 70 -12.50 -2.74 20.39
C TYR A 70 -13.69 -2.43 19.49
N THR A 71 -14.87 -2.95 19.86
CA THR A 71 -16.14 -2.67 19.17
C THR A 71 -16.57 -1.20 19.24
N ALA A 72 -16.05 -0.44 20.19
CA ALA A 72 -16.18 1.00 20.35
C ALA A 72 -14.99 1.54 21.15
N ASN A 73 -14.87 2.87 21.30
CA ASN A 73 -13.80 3.45 22.11
C ASN A 73 -13.99 3.12 23.61
N PRO A 74 -13.15 2.29 24.24
CA PRO A 74 -13.33 1.85 25.64
C PRO A 74 -13.19 2.99 26.66
N LYS A 75 -12.66 4.15 26.28
CA LYS A 75 -12.62 5.34 27.14
C LYS A 75 -13.96 6.05 27.20
N VAL A 76 -14.82 5.86 26.21
CA VAL A 76 -16.13 6.50 26.07
C VAL A 76 -17.26 5.53 26.37
N ASP A 77 -17.18 4.32 25.80
CA ASP A 77 -18.19 3.27 26.00
C ASP A 77 -17.63 2.15 26.88
N LYS A 78 -18.21 2.02 28.09
CA LYS A 78 -17.84 0.97 29.05
C LYS A 78 -18.23 -0.45 28.60
N ASN A 79 -19.14 -0.57 27.61
CA ASN A 79 -19.56 -1.86 27.05
C ASN A 79 -18.68 -2.28 25.86
N ALA A 80 -17.69 -1.48 25.48
CA ALA A 80 -16.76 -1.83 24.40
C ALA A 80 -16.05 -3.16 24.71
N GLN A 81 -16.12 -4.11 23.78
CA GLN A 81 -15.51 -5.42 23.90
C GLN A 81 -14.28 -5.52 23.00
N LEU A 82 -13.25 -6.19 23.49
CA LEU A 82 -12.05 -6.48 22.69
C LEU A 82 -12.40 -7.48 21.59
N ILE A 83 -12.11 -7.13 20.36
CA ILE A 83 -12.20 -8.01 19.19
C ILE A 83 -10.95 -8.86 19.16
N LYS A 84 -11.10 -10.19 19.25
CA LYS A 84 -9.97 -11.11 19.32
C LYS A 84 -9.37 -11.39 17.95
N GLU A 85 -10.23 -11.52 16.95
CA GLU A 85 -9.83 -11.88 15.61
C GLU A 85 -10.63 -11.09 14.56
N VAL A 86 -9.96 -10.69 13.48
CA VAL A 86 -10.52 -10.00 12.32
C VAL A 86 -10.11 -10.77 11.07
N GLU A 87 -11.07 -11.39 10.40
CA GLU A 87 -10.85 -12.17 9.17
C GLU A 87 -10.53 -11.27 7.96
N CYS A 88 -11.15 -10.08 7.92
CA CYS A 88 -10.94 -9.11 6.84
C CYS A 88 -11.11 -7.69 7.36
N VAL A 89 -10.20 -6.79 6.95
CA VAL A 89 -10.29 -5.37 7.30
C VAL A 89 -11.23 -4.65 6.33
N THR A 90 -12.53 -4.73 6.64
CA THR A 90 -13.61 -4.06 5.89
C THR A 90 -13.69 -2.57 6.24
N ASP A 91 -14.50 -1.82 5.50
CA ASP A 91 -14.76 -0.40 5.81
C ASP A 91 -15.46 -0.22 7.17
N GLU A 92 -16.25 -1.21 7.62
CA GLU A 92 -16.85 -1.24 8.95
C GLU A 92 -15.77 -1.38 10.04
N ILE A 93 -14.80 -2.27 9.86
CA ILE A 93 -13.63 -2.40 10.75
C ILE A 93 -12.79 -1.11 10.73
N MET A 94 -12.58 -0.51 9.55
CA MET A 94 -11.88 0.77 9.43
C MET A 94 -12.59 1.91 10.16
N ALA A 95 -13.92 1.91 10.20
CA ALA A 95 -14.72 2.90 10.92
C ALA A 95 -14.58 2.81 12.45
N LEU A 96 -14.14 1.66 13.01
CA LEU A 96 -13.82 1.53 14.44
C LEU A 96 -12.51 2.25 14.81
N GLY A 97 -11.68 2.60 13.83
CA GLY A 97 -10.49 3.41 14.00
C GLY A 97 -10.85 4.87 14.23
N THR A 98 -11.04 5.29 15.49
CA THR A 98 -11.19 6.70 15.82
C THR A 98 -9.87 7.45 15.62
N ASP A 99 -9.94 8.71 15.19
CA ASP A 99 -8.77 9.57 15.03
C ASP A 99 -7.99 9.70 16.36
N ALA A 100 -6.68 9.93 16.22
CA ALA A 100 -5.77 10.05 17.37
C ALA A 100 -6.29 11.00 18.44
N SER A 101 -6.18 10.59 19.70
CA SER A 101 -6.35 11.51 20.84
C SER A 101 -5.38 12.69 20.69
N GLU A 102 -5.80 13.89 21.06
CA GLU A 102 -4.98 15.11 21.07
C GLU A 102 -3.57 14.82 21.60
N GLY A 103 -2.57 14.91 20.72
CA GLY A 103 -1.14 14.75 21.05
C GLY A 103 -0.42 13.48 20.62
N GLY A 104 -1.08 12.47 20.02
CA GLY A 104 -0.45 11.24 19.52
C GLY A 104 -0.25 11.26 18.01
N ARG A 105 0.99 10.97 17.54
CA ARG A 105 1.29 10.70 16.12
C ARG A 105 0.94 9.25 15.81
N GLY A 106 -0.28 8.96 15.45
CA GLY A 106 -0.76 7.62 15.12
C GLY A 106 -1.90 7.17 16.03
N GLY A 107 -3.02 6.78 15.42
CA GLY A 107 -4.22 6.31 16.10
C GLY A 107 -4.52 4.85 15.75
N MET A 108 -5.67 4.34 16.17
CA MET A 108 -6.15 3.03 15.75
C MET A 108 -6.29 2.96 14.23
N ARG A 109 -6.65 4.05 13.57
CA ARG A 109 -6.80 4.12 12.12
C ARG A 109 -5.52 3.77 11.38
N THR A 110 -4.35 4.30 11.80
CA THR A 110 -3.06 3.98 11.16
C THR A 110 -2.68 2.52 11.33
N LYS A 111 -3.01 1.91 12.48
CA LYS A 111 -2.80 0.48 12.75
C LYS A 111 -3.72 -0.40 11.89
N LEU A 112 -4.96 0.03 11.67
CA LEU A 112 -5.88 -0.67 10.77
C LEU A 112 -5.45 -0.55 9.30
N GLU A 113 -4.91 0.60 8.88
CA GLU A 113 -4.32 0.78 7.55
C GLU A 113 -3.10 -0.13 7.38
N ALA A 114 -2.23 -0.21 8.39
CA ALA A 114 -1.11 -1.14 8.41
C ALA A 114 -1.55 -2.61 8.36
N ALA A 115 -2.59 -2.97 9.13
CA ALA A 115 -3.16 -4.30 9.13
C ALA A 115 -3.78 -4.66 7.76
N LYS A 116 -4.61 -3.76 7.19
CA LYS A 116 -5.19 -3.94 5.83
C LYS A 116 -4.12 -4.20 4.80
N LEU A 117 -2.98 -3.49 4.95
CA LEU A 117 -1.83 -3.62 4.09
C LEU A 117 -1.23 -5.02 4.15
N VAL A 118 -0.76 -5.43 5.32
CA VAL A 118 -0.01 -6.68 5.51
C VAL A 118 -0.90 -7.91 5.26
N THR A 119 -2.16 -7.89 5.71
CA THR A 119 -3.09 -9.01 5.52
C THR A 119 -3.43 -9.25 4.06
N ARG A 120 -3.51 -8.20 3.25
CA ARG A 120 -3.68 -8.29 1.79
C ARG A 120 -2.52 -9.01 1.10
N PHE A 121 -1.33 -9.00 1.72
CA PHE A 121 -0.15 -9.68 1.19
C PHE A 121 0.14 -11.03 1.83
N GLY A 122 -0.82 -11.57 2.53
CA GLY A 122 -0.73 -12.90 3.10
C GLY A 122 -0.04 -12.97 4.46
N GLY A 123 0.43 -11.83 5.02
CA GLY A 123 0.94 -11.74 6.39
C GLY A 123 -0.19 -11.63 7.40
N LYS A 124 0.08 -12.01 8.65
CA LYS A 124 -0.80 -11.75 9.80
C LYS A 124 -0.38 -10.47 10.50
N VAL A 125 -1.32 -9.79 11.16
CA VAL A 125 -0.98 -8.65 12.03
C VAL A 125 -1.58 -8.86 13.40
N LEU A 126 -0.79 -8.60 14.44
CA LEU A 126 -1.26 -8.61 15.83
C LEU A 126 -1.11 -7.21 16.43
N ILE A 127 -2.21 -6.61 16.88
CA ILE A 127 -2.17 -5.38 17.68
C ILE A 127 -2.26 -5.76 19.15
N ALA A 128 -1.26 -5.40 19.95
CA ALA A 128 -1.17 -5.79 21.35
C ALA A 128 -0.63 -4.65 22.24
N ASN A 129 -0.86 -4.76 23.55
CA ASN A 129 -0.38 -3.80 24.53
C ASN A 129 1.09 -4.08 24.88
N GLY A 130 1.97 -3.17 24.42
CA GLY A 130 3.41 -3.26 24.69
C GLY A 130 3.83 -3.04 26.16
N LYS A 131 2.90 -2.60 27.03
CA LYS A 131 3.16 -2.45 28.47
C LYS A 131 3.04 -3.75 29.26
N ILE A 132 2.53 -4.82 28.63
CA ILE A 132 2.45 -6.13 29.24
C ILE A 132 3.89 -6.68 29.36
N PRO A 133 4.36 -7.05 30.57
CA PRO A 133 5.67 -7.64 30.73
C PRO A 133 5.84 -8.91 29.91
N PHE A 134 6.94 -9.00 29.17
CA PHE A 134 7.27 -10.15 28.30
C PHE A 134 6.23 -10.44 27.23
N VAL A 135 5.51 -9.41 26.74
CA VAL A 135 4.42 -9.56 25.79
C VAL A 135 4.81 -10.37 24.54
N ILE A 136 6.01 -10.16 23.99
CA ILE A 136 6.47 -10.89 22.80
C ILE A 136 6.61 -12.38 23.10
N SER A 137 7.25 -12.75 24.21
CA SER A 137 7.40 -14.16 24.63
C SER A 137 6.02 -14.82 24.81
N LYS A 138 5.12 -14.16 25.50
CA LYS A 138 3.75 -14.63 25.74
C LYS A 138 2.96 -14.84 24.43
N ILE A 139 3.10 -13.94 23.46
CA ILE A 139 2.49 -14.10 22.14
C ILE A 139 2.99 -15.37 21.46
N PHE A 140 4.32 -15.62 21.48
CA PHE A 140 4.90 -16.82 20.88
C PHE A 140 4.66 -18.11 21.70
N GLU A 141 4.31 -17.99 22.98
CA GLU A 141 3.83 -19.10 23.82
C GLU A 141 2.35 -19.42 23.58
N GLY A 142 1.64 -18.62 22.75
CA GLY A 142 0.25 -18.84 22.37
C GLY A 142 -0.77 -18.24 23.33
N GLU A 143 -0.36 -17.31 24.22
CA GLU A 143 -1.33 -16.59 25.05
C GLU A 143 -2.28 -15.73 24.16
N ASP A 144 -3.54 -15.70 24.51
CA ASP A 144 -4.60 -14.93 23.82
C ASP A 144 -4.49 -13.42 24.14
N ILE A 145 -3.53 -12.75 23.51
CA ILE A 145 -3.23 -11.34 23.72
C ILE A 145 -3.53 -10.56 22.45
N GLY A 146 -4.26 -9.46 22.58
CA GLY A 146 -4.46 -8.51 21.48
C GLY A 146 -5.59 -8.83 20.53
N THR A 147 -5.49 -8.27 19.35
CA THR A 147 -6.36 -8.53 18.20
C THR A 147 -5.53 -9.06 17.04
N MET A 148 -5.83 -10.26 16.58
CA MET A 148 -5.20 -10.90 15.42
C MET A 148 -6.00 -10.57 14.15
N PHE A 149 -5.30 -10.06 13.13
CA PHE A 149 -5.84 -9.86 11.78
C PHE A 149 -5.30 -10.96 10.88
N LEU A 150 -6.21 -11.70 10.26
CA LEU A 150 -5.87 -12.83 9.40
C LEU A 150 -5.57 -12.39 7.96
N PRO A 151 -4.73 -13.12 7.23
CA PRO A 151 -4.47 -12.84 5.83
C PRO A 151 -5.74 -13.04 5.01
N THR A 152 -6.00 -12.13 4.07
CA THR A 152 -7.06 -12.31 3.08
C THR A 152 -6.67 -13.41 2.09
N SER A 153 -7.65 -14.18 1.63
CA SER A 153 -7.44 -15.36 0.76
C SER A 153 -6.82 -15.05 -0.61
N GLU A 154 -6.72 -13.79 -1.00
CA GLU A 154 -6.11 -13.35 -2.24
C GLU A 154 -4.63 -13.02 -2.05
N ASN A 155 -3.77 -14.04 -2.17
CA ASN A 155 -2.32 -13.83 -2.28
C ASN A 155 -1.99 -13.15 -3.61
N LEU A 156 -1.67 -11.85 -3.57
CA LEU A 156 -1.18 -11.15 -4.76
C LEU A 156 0.24 -11.63 -5.12
N PRO A 157 0.55 -11.86 -6.41
CA PRO A 157 1.91 -12.17 -6.87
C PRO A 157 2.91 -11.07 -6.44
N ASP A 158 4.15 -11.43 -6.13
CA ASP A 158 5.22 -10.52 -5.68
C ASP A 158 5.36 -9.25 -6.52
N LYS A 159 5.21 -9.38 -7.83
CA LYS A 159 5.26 -8.25 -8.76
C LYS A 159 4.12 -7.25 -8.53
N LYS A 160 2.91 -7.73 -8.25
CA LYS A 160 1.75 -6.87 -7.96
C LYS A 160 1.88 -6.19 -6.61
N ARG A 161 2.50 -6.87 -5.63
CA ARG A 161 2.88 -6.26 -4.34
C ARG A 161 3.81 -5.09 -4.55
N TRP A 162 4.92 -5.29 -5.28
CA TRP A 162 5.90 -4.24 -5.54
C TRP A 162 5.27 -3.04 -6.27
N ILE A 163 4.40 -3.26 -7.24
CA ILE A 163 3.68 -2.20 -7.96
C ILE A 163 2.75 -1.41 -7.00
N GLY A 164 2.00 -2.10 -6.15
CA GLY A 164 1.08 -1.46 -5.20
C GLY A 164 1.77 -0.55 -4.17
N TYR A 165 3.04 -0.82 -3.85
CA TYR A 165 3.81 -0.09 -2.82
C TYR A 165 4.96 0.75 -3.33
N ALA A 166 5.11 0.89 -4.63
CA ALA A 166 6.08 1.83 -5.17
C ALA A 166 5.93 3.19 -4.47
N THR A 167 6.96 3.59 -3.73
CA THR A 167 6.94 4.79 -2.89
C THR A 167 7.25 6.06 -3.68
N ASN A 168 7.93 5.94 -4.83
CA ASN A 168 8.30 7.04 -5.70
C ASN A 168 7.46 7.05 -6.98
N ILE A 169 6.19 7.38 -6.84
CA ILE A 169 5.33 7.58 -8.01
C ILE A 169 5.38 9.06 -8.38
N ILE A 170 6.06 9.36 -9.47
CA ILE A 170 6.22 10.74 -9.98
C ILE A 170 5.17 11.04 -11.04
N GLY A 171 4.77 10.03 -11.83
CA GLY A 171 3.87 10.17 -12.96
C GLY A 171 2.54 9.46 -12.78
N GLY A 172 1.58 9.79 -13.65
CA GLY A 172 0.26 9.20 -13.61
C GLY A 172 -0.45 9.17 -14.95
N LEU A 173 -1.47 8.33 -15.03
CA LEU A 173 -2.36 8.21 -16.17
C LEU A 173 -3.79 8.44 -15.69
N VAL A 174 -4.47 9.43 -16.25
CA VAL A 174 -5.91 9.63 -16.04
C VAL A 174 -6.65 8.80 -17.07
N VAL A 175 -7.59 7.99 -16.64
CA VAL A 175 -8.33 7.07 -17.50
C VAL A 175 -9.82 7.34 -17.48
N ASN A 176 -10.52 6.93 -18.56
CA ASN A 176 -11.97 7.03 -18.63
C ASN A 176 -12.65 5.94 -17.77
N GLU A 177 -13.95 6.12 -17.51
CA GLU A 177 -14.74 5.21 -16.68
C GLU A 177 -14.76 3.77 -17.23
N GLY A 178 -14.77 3.60 -18.57
CA GLY A 178 -14.70 2.28 -19.20
C GLY A 178 -13.41 1.53 -18.89
N ALA A 179 -12.26 2.22 -18.91
CA ALA A 179 -10.97 1.64 -18.55
C ALA A 179 -10.88 1.37 -17.05
N LYS A 180 -11.40 2.25 -16.19
CA LYS A 180 -11.48 2.05 -14.74
C LYS A 180 -12.25 0.77 -14.42
N LYS A 181 -13.45 0.62 -14.99
CA LYS A 181 -14.28 -0.57 -14.81
C LYS A 181 -13.60 -1.85 -15.32
N ALA A 182 -12.96 -1.80 -16.50
CA ALA A 182 -12.24 -2.94 -17.06
C ALA A 182 -11.06 -3.38 -16.17
N ILE A 183 -10.34 -2.44 -15.57
CA ILE A 183 -9.23 -2.72 -14.65
C ILE A 183 -9.74 -3.35 -13.35
N LEU A 184 -10.77 -2.76 -12.72
CA LEU A 184 -11.23 -3.17 -11.40
C LEU A 184 -12.06 -4.47 -11.44
N GLU A 185 -12.95 -4.61 -12.42
CA GLU A 185 -13.91 -5.72 -12.47
C GLU A 185 -13.43 -6.90 -13.34
N GLN A 186 -12.65 -6.62 -14.39
CA GLN A 186 -12.25 -7.62 -15.40
C GLN A 186 -10.75 -7.93 -15.37
N CYS A 187 -9.99 -7.31 -14.47
CA CYS A 187 -8.53 -7.44 -14.41
C CYS A 187 -7.85 -7.24 -15.78
N SER A 188 -8.32 -6.27 -16.55
CA SER A 188 -7.88 -6.03 -17.93
C SER A 188 -6.62 -5.16 -17.99
N SER A 189 -5.89 -5.25 -19.12
CA SER A 189 -4.77 -4.37 -19.43
C SER A 189 -5.26 -2.96 -19.76
N LEU A 190 -4.47 -1.93 -19.45
CA LEU A 190 -4.75 -0.56 -19.83
C LEU A 190 -4.27 -0.29 -21.26
N LEU A 191 -5.23 -0.11 -22.17
CA LEU A 191 -4.98 0.24 -23.57
C LEU A 191 -4.92 1.76 -23.75
N PRO A 192 -4.24 2.26 -24.80
CA PRO A 192 -4.14 3.72 -25.05
C PRO A 192 -5.50 4.42 -25.20
N ILE A 193 -6.51 3.74 -25.77
CA ILE A 193 -7.87 4.26 -25.94
C ILE A 193 -8.57 4.59 -24.61
N GLY A 194 -8.16 3.93 -23.52
CA GLY A 194 -8.71 4.17 -22.19
C GLY A 194 -8.07 5.36 -21.47
N ILE A 195 -6.98 5.93 -22.01
CA ILE A 195 -6.23 7.01 -21.37
C ILE A 195 -6.76 8.35 -21.87
N LEU A 196 -7.05 9.26 -20.94
CA LEU A 196 -7.49 10.63 -21.22
C LEU A 196 -6.35 11.63 -21.11
N ASN A 197 -5.45 11.44 -20.13
CA ASN A 197 -4.35 12.38 -19.90
C ASN A 197 -3.13 11.68 -19.27
N VAL A 198 -1.96 12.27 -19.47
CA VAL A 198 -0.67 11.85 -18.92
C VAL A 198 -0.14 12.93 -17.98
N VAL A 199 0.01 12.62 -16.72
CA VAL A 199 0.45 13.54 -15.65
C VAL A 199 1.93 13.32 -15.37
N ASN A 200 2.71 14.40 -15.37
CA ASN A 200 4.14 14.44 -15.17
C ASN A 200 4.95 13.56 -16.17
N ASP A 201 6.26 13.50 -15.97
CA ASP A 201 7.14 12.68 -16.78
C ASP A 201 7.55 11.42 -16.05
N PHE A 202 7.62 10.32 -16.79
CA PHE A 202 8.04 9.00 -16.32
C PHE A 202 8.72 8.23 -17.44
N ASN A 203 9.56 7.27 -17.07
CA ASN A 203 10.26 6.38 -17.97
C ASN A 203 9.55 5.03 -18.11
N ARG A 204 9.90 4.31 -19.16
CA ARG A 204 9.47 2.92 -19.35
C ARG A 204 9.96 2.05 -18.18
N GLY A 205 9.08 1.19 -17.68
CA GLY A 205 9.36 0.31 -16.56
C GLY A 205 9.17 0.95 -15.18
N GLU A 206 8.86 2.25 -15.11
CA GLU A 206 8.48 2.89 -13.85
C GLU A 206 7.03 2.61 -13.48
N VAL A 207 6.74 2.70 -12.18
CA VAL A 207 5.38 2.59 -11.66
C VAL A 207 4.72 3.95 -11.66
N VAL A 208 3.51 4.02 -12.22
CA VAL A 208 2.69 5.23 -12.29
C VAL A 208 1.38 5.04 -11.56
N SER A 209 0.80 6.14 -11.11
CA SER A 209 -0.56 6.22 -10.58
C SER A 209 -1.58 6.05 -11.71
N ILE A 210 -2.64 5.29 -11.50
CA ILE A 210 -3.79 5.20 -12.41
C ILE A 210 -4.97 5.87 -11.70
N MET A 211 -5.44 6.97 -12.27
CA MET A 211 -6.44 7.85 -11.69
C MET A 211 -7.70 7.89 -12.55
N ASP A 212 -8.82 8.09 -11.91
CA ASP A 212 -10.08 8.38 -12.62
C ASP A 212 -10.17 9.84 -13.09
N GLU A 213 -11.29 10.19 -13.74
CA GLU A 213 -11.55 11.53 -14.27
C GLU A 213 -11.55 12.63 -13.19
N ASN A 214 -11.72 12.27 -11.93
CA ASN A 214 -11.65 13.18 -10.77
C ASN A 214 -10.23 13.25 -10.16
N ASN A 215 -9.24 12.64 -10.81
CA ASN A 215 -7.86 12.49 -10.32
C ASN A 215 -7.75 11.71 -9.01
N ILE A 216 -8.70 10.81 -8.74
CA ILE A 216 -8.65 9.89 -7.59
C ILE A 216 -7.87 8.66 -8.02
N GLU A 217 -6.74 8.38 -7.34
CA GLU A 217 -5.95 7.18 -7.57
C GLU A 217 -6.73 5.95 -7.10
N PHE A 218 -6.93 4.96 -7.98
CA PHE A 218 -7.59 3.69 -7.66
C PHE A 218 -6.74 2.46 -7.96
N ALA A 219 -5.67 2.64 -8.74
CA ALA A 219 -4.74 1.57 -9.09
C ALA A 219 -3.34 2.13 -9.38
N ARG A 220 -2.37 1.25 -9.45
CA ARG A 220 -0.99 1.53 -9.88
C ARG A 220 -0.56 0.54 -10.93
N GLY A 221 0.39 0.95 -11.78
CA GLY A 221 0.87 0.04 -12.80
C GLY A 221 2.25 0.40 -13.32
N MET A 222 3.00 -0.64 -13.74
CA MET A 222 4.30 -0.48 -14.38
C MET A 222 4.12 -0.31 -15.89
N VAL A 223 4.58 0.83 -16.41
CA VAL A 223 4.34 1.25 -17.79
C VAL A 223 5.27 0.58 -18.80
N ASN A 224 4.74 0.29 -19.98
CA ASN A 224 5.47 -0.25 -21.12
C ASN A 224 6.03 0.83 -22.07
N TYR A 225 5.57 2.07 -21.92
CA TYR A 225 5.95 3.23 -22.72
C TYR A 225 6.27 4.40 -21.80
N ASN A 226 7.18 5.30 -22.20
CA ASN A 226 7.48 6.52 -21.45
C ASN A 226 6.34 7.56 -21.59
N SER A 227 6.39 8.64 -20.80
CA SER A 227 5.36 9.68 -20.79
C SER A 227 5.17 10.36 -22.13
N GLN A 228 6.27 10.61 -22.88
CA GLN A 228 6.22 11.27 -24.18
C GLN A 228 5.53 10.36 -25.25
N GLU A 229 5.83 9.07 -25.21
CA GLU A 229 5.21 8.07 -26.05
C GLU A 229 3.72 7.91 -25.71
N CYS A 230 3.41 7.84 -24.42
CA CYS A 230 2.02 7.78 -23.94
C CYS A 230 1.21 8.99 -24.42
N ARG A 231 1.75 10.22 -24.32
CA ARG A 231 1.07 11.44 -24.82
C ARG A 231 0.75 11.38 -26.32
N LYS A 232 1.59 10.72 -27.12
CA LYS A 232 1.35 10.58 -28.57
C LYS A 232 0.25 9.57 -28.88
N ILE A 233 0.10 8.53 -28.07
CA ILE A 233 -0.86 7.43 -28.33
C ILE A 233 -2.15 7.53 -27.50
N VAL A 234 -2.29 8.53 -26.61
CA VAL A 234 -3.52 8.77 -25.83
C VAL A 234 -4.73 8.74 -26.74
N GLY A 235 -5.79 8.02 -26.32
CA GLY A 235 -7.06 7.93 -27.03
C GLY A 235 -7.02 7.12 -28.33
N SER A 236 -5.86 6.58 -28.74
CA SER A 236 -5.73 5.83 -29.98
C SER A 236 -6.00 4.33 -29.77
N HIS A 237 -6.39 3.62 -30.84
CA HIS A 237 -6.43 2.17 -30.81
C HIS A 237 -5.02 1.56 -30.81
N SER A 238 -4.84 0.44 -30.10
CA SER A 238 -3.56 -0.27 -29.98
C SER A 238 -2.95 -0.65 -31.35
N ASN A 239 -3.78 -0.86 -32.38
CA ASN A 239 -3.31 -1.13 -33.74
C ASN A 239 -2.60 0.07 -34.40
N ASN A 240 -2.80 1.27 -33.88
CA ASN A 240 -2.19 2.48 -34.42
C ASN A 240 -0.85 2.85 -33.73
N ILE A 241 -0.46 2.15 -32.66
CA ILE A 241 0.77 2.44 -31.90
C ILE A 241 1.98 2.46 -32.83
N GLU A 242 2.14 1.43 -33.66
CA GLU A 242 3.28 1.32 -34.59
C GLU A 242 3.32 2.47 -35.61
N LYS A 243 2.15 2.88 -36.14
CA LYS A 243 2.08 4.01 -37.07
C LYS A 243 2.44 5.35 -36.41
N ILE A 244 2.13 5.49 -35.12
CA ILE A 244 2.35 6.74 -34.38
C ILE A 244 3.78 6.84 -33.83
N LEU A 245 4.29 5.74 -33.27
CA LEU A 245 5.60 5.72 -32.60
C LEU A 245 6.75 5.23 -33.50
N GLY A 246 6.44 4.59 -34.64
CA GLY A 246 7.42 3.93 -35.50
C GLY A 246 7.80 2.50 -35.04
N TYR A 247 7.28 2.06 -33.90
CA TYR A 247 7.48 0.72 -33.35
C TYR A 247 6.35 0.33 -32.40
N LYS A 248 6.20 -0.97 -32.12
CA LYS A 248 5.22 -1.49 -31.18
C LYS A 248 5.78 -2.72 -30.48
N ASN A 249 6.07 -2.60 -29.19
CA ASN A 249 6.51 -3.72 -28.37
C ASN A 249 5.36 -4.37 -27.57
N TYR A 250 4.32 -3.58 -27.27
CA TYR A 250 3.17 -4.01 -26.49
C TYR A 250 1.88 -3.38 -27.06
N ASP A 251 0.77 -4.12 -26.97
CA ASP A 251 -0.56 -3.60 -27.32
C ASP A 251 -1.13 -2.68 -26.25
N ALA A 252 -0.69 -2.88 -25.01
CA ALA A 252 -1.15 -2.16 -23.82
C ALA A 252 -0.08 -1.18 -23.30
N VAL A 253 -0.52 -0.04 -22.79
CA VAL A 253 0.35 0.89 -22.05
C VAL A 253 0.77 0.26 -20.73
N ILE A 254 -0.15 -0.48 -20.08
CA ILE A 254 0.15 -1.30 -18.91
C ILE A 254 -0.55 -2.65 -19.09
N THR A 255 0.20 -3.75 -19.01
CA THR A 255 -0.39 -5.09 -19.06
C THR A 255 -1.06 -5.45 -17.73
N ARG A 256 -2.11 -6.27 -17.75
CA ARG A 256 -2.89 -6.70 -16.57
C ARG A 256 -2.03 -7.25 -15.42
N ASP A 257 -0.95 -7.95 -15.77
CA ASP A 257 -0.03 -8.54 -14.77
C ASP A 257 0.85 -7.48 -14.09
N ASN A 258 0.84 -6.26 -14.63
CA ASN A 258 1.56 -5.09 -14.16
C ASN A 258 0.62 -4.04 -13.54
N ILE A 259 -0.64 -4.38 -13.25
CA ILE A 259 -1.62 -3.48 -12.60
C ILE A 259 -2.01 -4.07 -11.24
N THR A 260 -2.06 -3.20 -10.25
CA THR A 260 -2.55 -3.52 -8.89
C THR A 260 -3.56 -2.47 -8.47
N GLY A 261 -4.77 -2.90 -8.11
CA GLY A 261 -5.78 -2.04 -7.51
C GLY A 261 -5.39 -1.65 -6.07
N LEU A 262 -5.78 -0.46 -5.64
CA LEU A 262 -5.51 0.07 -4.29
C LEU A 262 -6.74 -0.06 -3.35
N LEU A 263 -7.85 -0.58 -3.86
CA LEU A 263 -9.11 -0.76 -3.11
C LEU A 263 -9.15 -2.12 -2.43
#